data_f214ed2fab60a66b8101d3c982695b46
#
_entry.id   f214ed2fab60a66b8101d3c982695b46
#
_cell.length_a   1.000
_cell.length_b   1.000
_cell.length_c   1.000
_cell.angle_alpha   90.00
_cell.angle_beta   90.00
_cell.angle_gamma   90.00
#
_symmetry.space_group_name_H-M   'P 1'
#
loop_
_entity.id
_entity.type
_entity.pdbx_description
1 polymer ?
#
loop_
_entity_poly.entity_id
_entity_poly.type
_entity_poly.pdbx_seq_one_letter_code
_entity_poly.pdbx_strand_id
1 'polypeptide(L)'
;SYKKPVEIRLLSIKEQYRKTKVFTELLQRTFNYIIQNAYDIVFISGTTRQEKIYNHIGFVKFHENVGTKEAEYMPMYLRLDNGNKVIERLARAQRINFLPGPVDLSEDVIAKLSKQLYSHRSSEFVALTKDTLAKIEGILDVKQATILHGSATLANEAIMAQLKGRNLINGLVLANGEFGNRLVRETKRHGLNIETYSVGFGESFDLDVLSDKLKSGNYDFVYVVHNETSVGILNDLDEITRIVKDNNLVLAVDAVSAVGAIKYSYKDVDYVACSSGKAFCSVAGLAIVGSNCELVPLENTPLYLDLHYANKLTSIPFTQPSILMEALNTALDAFKTDERYEKVQEKYTYMKEGLKQLNLPIMKFKEKEVSSVIITVELPESISSLNVGSSLAINNIFIHYKSSYLQERNIIQFSFININTTKNEIDYTLNILKQMIGD
;
A
#
# COMPACT_ATOMS: atom_id res chain seq x y z
N SER A 1 16.70 -16.47 28.79
CA SER A 1 16.93 -15.17 29.45
C SER A 1 16.24 -14.09 28.65
N TYR A 2 15.50 -13.23 29.31
CA TYR A 2 14.85 -12.05 28.67
C TYR A 2 15.90 -11.00 28.39
N LYS A 3 15.84 -10.41 27.19
CA LYS A 3 16.85 -9.45 26.71
C LYS A 3 16.44 -7.99 26.95
N LYS A 4 15.13 -7.71 26.99
CA LYS A 4 14.62 -6.34 27.04
C LYS A 4 13.36 -6.22 27.91
N PRO A 5 13.49 -6.19 29.24
CA PRO A 5 12.36 -6.04 30.15
C PRO A 5 11.85 -4.59 30.18
N VAL A 6 10.56 -4.42 30.50
CA VAL A 6 9.92 -3.14 30.79
C VAL A 6 9.02 -3.24 32.02
N GLU A 7 8.95 -2.18 32.80
CA GLU A 7 8.04 -2.07 33.96
C GLU A 7 7.01 -0.97 33.69
N ILE A 8 5.72 -1.30 33.87
CA ILE A 8 4.63 -0.33 33.87
C ILE A 8 4.37 0.10 35.30
N ARG A 9 4.57 1.38 35.58
CA ARG A 9 4.30 1.99 36.89
C ARG A 9 3.15 2.98 36.79
N LEU A 10 2.35 3.09 37.86
CA LEU A 10 1.35 4.13 38.06
C LEU A 10 0.28 4.21 36.94
N LEU A 11 -0.34 3.06 36.57
CA LEU A 11 -1.55 3.10 35.75
C LEU A 11 -2.72 3.67 36.58
N SER A 12 -3.05 4.93 36.36
CA SER A 12 -4.09 5.65 37.10
C SER A 12 -5.06 6.36 36.16
N ILE A 13 -6.36 6.28 36.46
CA ILE A 13 -7.42 6.95 35.70
C ILE A 13 -8.28 7.76 36.65
N LYS A 14 -8.51 9.03 36.33
CA LYS A 14 -9.41 9.91 37.06
C LYS A 14 -10.80 9.27 37.15
N GLU A 15 -11.47 9.43 38.28
CA GLU A 15 -12.73 8.76 38.59
C GLU A 15 -13.81 8.95 37.50
N GLN A 16 -13.92 10.16 36.99
CA GLN A 16 -14.87 10.53 35.93
C GLN A 16 -14.71 9.73 34.62
N TYR A 17 -13.54 9.13 34.38
CA TYR A 17 -13.23 8.36 33.18
C TYR A 17 -13.18 6.83 33.39
N ARG A 18 -13.35 6.34 34.62
CA ARG A 18 -13.22 4.90 34.95
C ARG A 18 -14.23 3.98 34.28
N LYS A 19 -15.39 4.49 33.90
CA LYS A 19 -16.44 3.72 33.17
C LYS A 19 -16.48 4.00 31.67
N THR A 20 -15.45 4.64 31.14
CA THR A 20 -15.33 4.99 29.73
C THR A 20 -14.30 4.11 29.02
N LYS A 21 -14.14 4.29 27.71
CA LYS A 21 -13.11 3.58 26.91
C LYS A 21 -11.66 3.97 27.25
N VAL A 22 -11.45 5.02 28.06
CA VAL A 22 -10.12 5.56 28.39
C VAL A 22 -9.15 4.49 28.93
N PHE A 23 -9.64 3.57 29.76
CA PHE A 23 -8.79 2.48 30.29
C PHE A 23 -8.30 1.56 29.18
N THR A 24 -9.21 1.14 28.29
CA THR A 24 -8.89 0.25 27.18
C THR A 24 -7.92 0.93 26.21
N GLU A 25 -8.15 2.20 25.89
CA GLU A 25 -7.27 2.97 25.00
C GLU A 25 -5.88 3.20 25.61
N LEU A 26 -5.80 3.45 26.92
CA LEU A 26 -4.52 3.59 27.60
C LEU A 26 -3.73 2.29 27.59
N LEU A 27 -4.38 1.15 27.86
CA LEU A 27 -3.75 -0.16 27.76
C LEU A 27 -3.29 -0.44 26.33
N GLN A 28 -4.13 -0.16 25.31
CA GLN A 28 -3.78 -0.34 23.91
C GLN A 28 -2.51 0.44 23.55
N ARG A 29 -2.45 1.72 23.88
CA ARG A 29 -1.27 2.57 23.63
C ARG A 29 -0.03 2.04 24.35
N THR A 30 -0.17 1.63 25.59
CA THR A 30 0.93 1.06 26.39
C THR A 30 1.46 -0.21 25.74
N PHE A 31 0.59 -1.16 25.37
CA PHE A 31 1.02 -2.40 24.73
C PHE A 31 1.55 -2.19 23.31
N ASN A 32 0.99 -1.25 22.55
CA ASN A 32 1.55 -0.87 21.25
C ASN A 32 2.99 -0.35 21.39
N TYR A 33 3.24 0.54 22.36
CA TYR A 33 4.59 1.03 22.64
C TYR A 33 5.56 -0.12 22.99
N ILE A 34 5.12 -1.02 23.84
CA ILE A 34 5.92 -2.17 24.32
C ILE A 34 6.30 -3.09 23.15
N ILE A 35 5.32 -3.42 22.29
CA ILE A 35 5.53 -4.31 21.13
C ILE A 35 6.42 -3.65 20.08
N GLN A 36 6.18 -2.37 19.76
CA GLN A 36 6.95 -1.65 18.75
C GLN A 36 8.41 -1.44 19.15
N ASN A 37 8.69 -1.36 20.44
CA ASN A 37 10.05 -1.27 20.95
C ASN A 37 10.69 -2.64 21.24
N ALA A 38 10.03 -3.74 20.84
CA ALA A 38 10.52 -5.11 20.98
C ALA A 38 10.93 -5.47 22.42
N TYR A 39 10.15 -5.04 23.40
CA TYR A 39 10.28 -5.56 24.77
C TYR A 39 9.77 -6.99 24.81
N ASP A 40 10.40 -7.86 25.60
CA ASP A 40 10.09 -9.30 25.64
C ASP A 40 9.35 -9.76 26.91
N ILE A 41 9.38 -8.91 27.95
CA ILE A 41 8.67 -9.16 29.21
C ILE A 41 8.25 -7.83 29.86
N VAL A 42 7.05 -7.82 30.41
CA VAL A 42 6.46 -6.67 31.10
C VAL A 42 6.29 -7.01 32.59
N PHE A 43 6.73 -6.13 33.46
CA PHE A 43 6.49 -6.22 34.91
C PHE A 43 5.49 -5.16 35.36
N ILE A 44 4.67 -5.51 36.34
CA ILE A 44 3.79 -4.58 37.06
C ILE A 44 3.80 -4.89 38.56
N SER A 45 3.50 -3.86 39.35
CA SER A 45 3.09 -4.00 40.72
C SER A 45 1.58 -3.77 40.80
N GLY A 46 0.82 -4.85 40.61
CA GLY A 46 -0.64 -4.80 40.53
C GLY A 46 -1.29 -4.69 41.88
N THR A 47 -2.34 -3.87 42.04
CA THR A 47 -3.13 -3.86 43.27
C THR A 47 -3.98 -5.11 43.40
N THR A 48 -4.11 -5.68 44.61
CA THR A 48 -4.94 -6.86 44.87
C THR A 48 -6.40 -6.70 44.43
N ARG A 49 -6.92 -5.46 44.47
CA ARG A 49 -8.28 -5.12 44.03
C ARG A 49 -8.53 -5.34 42.53
N GLN A 50 -7.49 -5.35 41.71
CA GLN A 50 -7.56 -5.43 40.25
C GLN A 50 -7.02 -6.79 39.71
N GLU A 51 -6.78 -7.77 40.57
CA GLU A 51 -6.20 -9.07 40.21
C GLU A 51 -6.92 -9.72 39.04
N LYS A 52 -8.26 -9.71 39.03
CA LYS A 52 -9.06 -10.28 37.93
C LYS A 52 -8.76 -9.65 36.57
N ILE A 53 -8.51 -8.35 36.54
CA ILE A 53 -8.19 -7.61 35.30
C ILE A 53 -6.79 -8.00 34.83
N TYR A 54 -5.81 -8.02 35.73
CA TYR A 54 -4.43 -8.39 35.36
C TYR A 54 -4.34 -9.83 34.87
N ASN A 55 -5.01 -10.78 35.54
CA ASN A 55 -5.08 -12.17 35.11
C ASN A 55 -5.79 -12.31 33.75
N HIS A 56 -6.85 -11.52 33.49
CA HIS A 56 -7.54 -11.52 32.18
C HIS A 56 -6.62 -11.03 31.04
N ILE A 57 -5.76 -10.04 31.32
CA ILE A 57 -4.75 -9.55 30.38
C ILE A 57 -3.65 -10.59 30.15
N GLY A 58 -3.45 -11.53 31.11
CA GLY A 58 -2.46 -12.58 31.05
C GLY A 58 -1.23 -12.36 31.93
N PHE A 59 -1.28 -11.41 32.88
CA PHE A 59 -0.25 -11.25 33.88
C PHE A 59 -0.28 -12.42 34.86
N VAL A 60 0.90 -12.88 35.27
CA VAL A 60 1.10 -13.97 36.21
C VAL A 60 1.85 -13.47 37.42
N LYS A 61 1.34 -13.75 38.60
CA LYS A 61 2.01 -13.45 39.86
C LYS A 61 3.27 -14.33 40.01
N PHE A 62 4.39 -13.75 40.41
CA PHE A 62 5.67 -14.47 40.54
C PHE A 62 6.32 -14.37 41.95
N HIS A 63 5.75 -13.56 42.85
CA HIS A 63 6.22 -13.42 44.21
C HIS A 63 5.04 -13.20 45.16
N GLU A 64 5.26 -13.34 46.47
CA GLU A 64 4.29 -12.96 47.50
C GLU A 64 3.94 -11.49 47.39
N ASN A 65 2.78 -11.11 47.94
CA ASN A 65 2.38 -9.71 47.99
C ASN A 65 3.35 -8.90 48.82
N VAL A 66 3.57 -7.67 48.40
CA VAL A 66 4.48 -6.69 49.06
C VAL A 66 3.73 -5.43 49.45
N GLY A 67 4.18 -4.74 50.49
CA GLY A 67 3.56 -3.50 50.96
C GLY A 67 3.00 -3.61 52.38
N THR A 68 2.06 -2.74 52.72
CA THR A 68 1.40 -2.69 54.03
C THR A 68 -0.04 -3.20 53.92
N LYS A 69 -0.72 -3.41 55.05
CA LYS A 69 -2.14 -3.80 55.06
C LYS A 69 -3.06 -2.79 54.36
N GLU A 70 -2.67 -1.51 54.29
CA GLU A 70 -3.42 -0.46 53.61
C GLU A 70 -3.12 -0.37 52.11
N ALA A 71 -1.91 -0.82 51.70
CA ALA A 71 -1.44 -0.75 50.31
C ALA A 71 -0.64 -1.98 49.93
N GLU A 72 -1.35 -3.05 49.63
CA GLU A 72 -0.78 -4.35 49.23
C GLU A 72 -0.74 -4.48 47.69
N TYR A 73 0.42 -4.90 47.16
CA TYR A 73 0.69 -5.04 45.74
C TYR A 73 1.16 -6.46 45.40
N MET A 74 0.77 -6.93 44.24
CA MET A 74 1.17 -8.22 43.67
C MET A 74 2.27 -7.98 42.62
N PRO A 75 3.50 -8.49 42.83
CA PRO A 75 4.48 -8.55 41.75
C PRO A 75 4.02 -9.49 40.64
N MET A 76 3.81 -8.95 39.45
CA MET A 76 3.31 -9.74 38.33
C MET A 76 4.16 -9.49 37.08
N TYR A 77 4.22 -10.49 36.21
CA TYR A 77 4.86 -10.36 34.91
C TYR A 77 3.94 -10.86 33.79
N LEU A 78 4.23 -10.38 32.58
CA LEU A 78 3.59 -10.82 31.36
C LEU A 78 4.66 -11.05 30.32
N ARG A 79 4.70 -12.26 29.75
CA ARG A 79 5.58 -12.61 28.65
C ARG A 79 4.91 -12.22 27.32
N LEU A 80 5.73 -11.65 26.41
CA LEU A 80 5.28 -11.22 25.09
C LEU A 80 5.68 -12.25 23.99
N ASP A 81 6.07 -13.45 24.40
CA ASP A 81 6.29 -14.54 23.46
C ASP A 81 4.96 -14.93 22.78
N ASN A 82 5.08 -15.36 21.52
CA ASN A 82 3.96 -15.64 20.61
C ASN A 82 2.86 -16.49 21.28
N GLY A 83 1.64 -15.93 21.39
CA GLY A 83 0.45 -16.67 21.79
C GLY A 83 -0.49 -15.98 22.79
N ASN A 84 -0.20 -14.78 23.26
CA ASN A 84 -1.17 -14.07 24.10
C ASN A 84 -2.23 -13.37 23.24
N LYS A 85 -3.34 -14.09 22.99
CA LYS A 85 -4.46 -13.62 22.16
C LYS A 85 -5.07 -12.28 22.63
N VAL A 86 -4.97 -11.96 23.93
CA VAL A 86 -5.48 -10.68 24.46
C VAL A 86 -4.59 -9.52 24.01
N ILE A 87 -3.26 -9.71 24.08
CA ILE A 87 -2.30 -8.72 23.61
C ILE A 87 -2.39 -8.55 22.10
N GLU A 88 -2.47 -9.66 21.35
CA GLU A 88 -2.67 -9.60 19.91
C GLU A 88 -3.96 -8.86 19.54
N ARG A 89 -5.04 -9.10 20.28
CA ARG A 89 -6.32 -8.40 20.10
C ARG A 89 -6.21 -6.92 20.47
N LEU A 90 -5.56 -6.57 21.56
CA LEU A 90 -5.32 -5.17 21.96
C LEU A 90 -4.41 -4.45 20.97
N ALA A 91 -3.36 -5.11 20.48
CA ALA A 91 -2.46 -4.55 19.47
C ALA A 91 -3.10 -4.43 18.08
N ARG A 92 -4.03 -5.32 17.73
CA ARG A 92 -4.78 -5.28 16.46
C ARG A 92 -5.96 -4.31 16.48
N ALA A 93 -6.53 -4.04 17.65
CA ALA A 93 -7.71 -3.19 17.79
C ALA A 93 -7.34 -1.72 17.57
N GLN A 94 -7.45 -1.21 16.35
CA GLN A 94 -7.26 0.19 15.89
C GLN A 94 -5.95 0.47 15.13
N ARG A 95 -5.55 -0.43 14.25
CA ARG A 95 -4.52 -0.07 13.26
C ARG A 95 -5.14 0.89 12.23
N ILE A 96 -4.69 2.13 12.23
CA ILE A 96 -5.03 3.12 11.21
C ILE A 96 -3.96 3.07 10.13
N ASN A 97 -4.33 2.73 8.91
CA ASN A 97 -3.37 2.41 7.86
C ASN A 97 -3.47 3.39 6.68
N PHE A 98 -2.52 4.31 6.60
CA PHE A 98 -2.30 5.22 5.47
C PHE A 98 -1.08 4.84 4.63
N LEU A 99 -0.65 3.57 4.66
CA LEU A 99 0.43 3.11 3.79
C LEU A 99 -0.05 2.93 2.35
N PRO A 100 0.81 3.17 1.34
CA PRO A 100 0.50 2.85 -0.05
C PRO A 100 0.49 1.34 -0.34
N GLY A 101 0.80 0.53 0.66
CA GLY A 101 0.81 -0.93 0.69
C GLY A 101 1.75 -1.47 1.77
N PRO A 102 1.44 -2.64 2.38
CA PRO A 102 0.22 -3.40 2.17
C PRO A 102 -1.03 -2.70 2.71
N VAL A 103 -2.16 -2.89 2.03
CA VAL A 103 -3.48 -2.38 2.41
C VAL A 103 -4.19 -3.34 3.34
N ASP A 104 -5.20 -2.85 4.08
CA ASP A 104 -6.02 -3.70 4.92
C ASP A 104 -7.03 -4.48 4.07
N LEU A 105 -7.24 -5.74 4.44
CA LEU A 105 -8.15 -6.64 3.77
C LEU A 105 -9.54 -6.57 4.42
N SER A 106 -10.61 -6.70 3.63
CA SER A 106 -11.95 -6.87 4.17
C SER A 106 -12.13 -8.24 4.84
N GLU A 107 -13.10 -8.36 5.75
CA GLU A 107 -13.40 -9.63 6.41
C GLU A 107 -13.72 -10.75 5.41
N ASP A 108 -14.44 -10.43 4.34
CA ASP A 108 -14.76 -11.38 3.26
C ASP A 108 -13.51 -11.90 2.56
N VAL A 109 -12.53 -11.04 2.29
CA VAL A 109 -11.24 -11.43 1.71
C VAL A 109 -10.43 -12.27 2.69
N ILE A 110 -10.38 -11.87 3.98
CA ILE A 110 -9.70 -12.64 5.03
C ILE A 110 -10.31 -14.04 5.18
N ALA A 111 -11.64 -14.17 5.12
CA ALA A 111 -12.32 -15.45 5.20
C ALA A 111 -11.90 -16.43 4.09
N LYS A 112 -11.51 -15.94 2.90
CA LYS A 112 -11.00 -16.79 1.81
C LYS A 112 -9.63 -17.40 2.12
N LEU A 113 -8.81 -16.71 2.91
CA LEU A 113 -7.45 -17.16 3.23
C LEU A 113 -7.42 -18.38 4.18
N SER A 114 -8.51 -18.68 4.86
CA SER A 114 -8.64 -19.85 5.75
C SER A 114 -9.23 -21.09 5.08
N LYS A 115 -9.54 -21.02 3.78
CA LYS A 115 -10.10 -22.14 3.04
C LYS A 115 -9.06 -23.20 2.71
N GLN A 116 -9.52 -24.44 2.57
CA GLN A 116 -8.69 -25.55 2.05
C GLN A 116 -8.33 -25.28 0.58
N LEU A 117 -7.06 -25.52 0.25
CA LEU A 117 -6.58 -25.44 -1.13
C LEU A 117 -7.21 -26.53 -2.00
N TYR A 118 -7.48 -26.19 -3.25
CA TYR A 118 -7.91 -27.14 -4.27
C TYR A 118 -7.09 -26.97 -5.56
N SER A 119 -7.19 -27.96 -6.45
CA SER A 119 -6.33 -28.04 -7.62
C SER A 119 -6.54 -26.85 -8.59
N HIS A 120 -5.46 -26.24 -9.01
CA HIS A 120 -5.46 -25.24 -10.08
C HIS A 120 -5.89 -25.80 -11.45
N ARG A 121 -6.00 -27.13 -11.58
CA ARG A 121 -6.49 -27.83 -12.79
C ARG A 121 -7.95 -28.23 -12.70
N SER A 122 -8.62 -27.96 -11.59
CA SER A 122 -10.06 -28.24 -11.47
C SER A 122 -10.87 -27.29 -12.32
N SER A 123 -12.04 -27.75 -12.80
CA SER A 123 -12.99 -26.90 -13.53
C SER A 123 -13.44 -25.69 -12.73
N GLU A 124 -13.53 -25.86 -11.43
CA GLU A 124 -13.87 -24.82 -10.45
C GLU A 124 -12.84 -23.68 -10.42
N PHE A 125 -11.54 -24.04 -10.39
CA PHE A 125 -10.47 -23.04 -10.43
C PHE A 125 -10.40 -22.34 -11.79
N VAL A 126 -10.58 -23.07 -12.88
CA VAL A 126 -10.61 -22.47 -14.22
C VAL A 126 -11.77 -21.49 -14.37
N ALA A 127 -12.97 -21.83 -13.85
CA ALA A 127 -14.12 -20.95 -13.87
C ALA A 127 -13.87 -19.68 -13.02
N LEU A 128 -13.33 -19.85 -11.79
CA LEU A 128 -12.95 -18.75 -10.91
C LEU A 128 -11.96 -17.79 -11.59
N THR A 129 -10.93 -18.34 -12.25
CA THR A 129 -9.91 -17.54 -12.94
C THR A 129 -10.51 -16.76 -14.10
N LYS A 130 -11.39 -17.37 -14.91
CA LYS A 130 -12.08 -16.68 -15.98
C LYS A 130 -12.97 -15.53 -15.49
N ASP A 131 -13.72 -15.74 -14.39
CA ASP A 131 -14.53 -14.69 -13.78
C ASP A 131 -13.64 -13.55 -13.24
N THR A 132 -12.52 -13.89 -12.61
CA THR A 132 -11.56 -12.91 -12.11
C THR A 132 -10.96 -12.07 -13.25
N LEU A 133 -10.56 -12.71 -14.35
CA LEU A 133 -10.03 -12.02 -15.53
C LEU A 133 -11.07 -11.08 -16.13
N ALA A 134 -12.33 -11.52 -16.30
CA ALA A 134 -13.41 -10.69 -16.82
C ALA A 134 -13.68 -9.45 -15.94
N LYS A 135 -13.64 -9.59 -14.61
CA LYS A 135 -13.74 -8.46 -13.68
C LYS A 135 -12.58 -7.47 -13.85
N ILE A 136 -11.34 -7.97 -13.97
CA ILE A 136 -10.15 -7.14 -14.18
C ILE A 136 -10.23 -6.40 -15.51
N GLU A 137 -10.59 -7.09 -16.58
CA GLU A 137 -10.77 -6.53 -17.92
C GLU A 137 -11.80 -5.39 -17.91
N GLY A 138 -12.92 -5.59 -17.22
CA GLY A 138 -13.94 -4.56 -17.06
C GLY A 138 -13.48 -3.36 -16.23
N ILE A 139 -12.71 -3.57 -15.16
CA ILE A 139 -12.20 -2.49 -14.29
C ILE A 139 -11.13 -1.66 -15.04
N LEU A 140 -10.26 -2.31 -15.78
CA LEU A 140 -9.21 -1.65 -16.57
C LEU A 140 -9.73 -1.07 -17.90
N ASP A 141 -10.87 -1.55 -18.39
CA ASP A 141 -11.37 -1.28 -19.75
C ASP A 141 -10.31 -1.68 -20.81
N VAL A 142 -9.90 -2.95 -20.78
CA VAL A 142 -8.90 -3.52 -21.69
C VAL A 142 -9.45 -4.78 -22.38
N LYS A 143 -8.88 -5.12 -23.53
CA LYS A 143 -9.32 -6.29 -24.32
C LYS A 143 -9.03 -7.63 -23.67
N GLN A 144 -7.94 -7.71 -22.91
CA GLN A 144 -7.51 -8.94 -22.24
C GLN A 144 -6.65 -8.64 -21.03
N ALA A 145 -6.70 -9.50 -20.03
CA ALA A 145 -5.84 -9.45 -18.85
C ALA A 145 -5.08 -10.76 -18.66
N THR A 146 -3.90 -10.68 -18.08
CA THR A 146 -3.07 -11.84 -17.72
C THR A 146 -2.66 -11.72 -16.27
N ILE A 147 -2.83 -12.80 -15.49
CA ILE A 147 -2.40 -12.89 -14.07
C ILE A 147 -1.16 -13.78 -13.99
N LEU A 148 -0.13 -13.25 -13.35
CA LEU A 148 1.13 -13.94 -13.06
C LEU A 148 1.37 -14.01 -11.55
N HIS A 149 2.10 -15.02 -11.09
CA HIS A 149 2.46 -15.14 -9.67
C HIS A 149 3.70 -14.33 -9.34
N GLY A 150 3.51 -13.22 -8.62
CA GLY A 150 4.59 -12.34 -8.21
C GLY A 150 4.10 -10.97 -7.75
N SER A 151 5.05 -10.09 -7.46
CA SER A 151 4.76 -8.68 -7.17
C SER A 151 4.49 -7.90 -8.46
N ALA A 152 4.01 -6.65 -8.32
CA ALA A 152 3.82 -5.74 -9.47
C ALA A 152 5.07 -5.60 -10.36
N THR A 153 6.28 -5.75 -9.81
CA THR A 153 7.53 -5.76 -10.58
C THR A 153 7.49 -6.81 -11.68
N LEU A 154 6.94 -8.00 -11.41
CA LEU A 154 6.81 -9.05 -12.40
C LEU A 154 5.89 -8.63 -13.58
N ALA A 155 4.86 -7.82 -13.33
CA ALA A 155 4.02 -7.28 -14.39
C ALA A 155 4.83 -6.35 -15.31
N ASN A 156 5.61 -5.43 -14.73
CA ASN A 156 6.49 -4.55 -15.50
C ASN A 156 7.54 -5.35 -16.29
N GLU A 157 8.19 -6.33 -15.66
CA GLU A 157 9.20 -7.18 -16.34
C GLU A 157 8.58 -8.01 -17.47
N ALA A 158 7.35 -8.53 -17.31
CA ALA A 158 6.65 -9.24 -18.35
C ALA A 158 6.30 -8.33 -19.54
N ILE A 159 5.90 -7.07 -19.30
CA ILE A 159 5.69 -6.07 -20.34
C ILE A 159 7.01 -5.79 -21.09
N MET A 160 8.11 -5.60 -20.37
CA MET A 160 9.44 -5.36 -20.99
C MET A 160 9.88 -6.56 -21.84
N ALA A 161 9.63 -7.78 -21.36
CA ALA A 161 9.88 -9.00 -22.11
C ALA A 161 9.03 -9.06 -23.40
N GLN A 162 7.74 -8.68 -23.32
CA GLN A 162 6.84 -8.62 -24.46
C GLN A 162 7.28 -7.56 -25.49
N LEU A 163 7.67 -6.37 -25.04
CA LEU A 163 8.22 -5.33 -25.92
C LEU A 163 9.44 -5.84 -26.68
N LYS A 164 10.41 -6.42 -25.97
CA LYS A 164 11.62 -7.00 -26.54
C LYS A 164 11.32 -8.13 -27.53
N GLY A 165 10.43 -9.05 -27.15
CA GLY A 165 10.02 -10.19 -28.00
C GLY A 165 9.33 -9.77 -29.29
N ARG A 166 8.65 -8.62 -29.29
CA ARG A 166 8.06 -7.98 -30.48
C ARG A 166 9.07 -7.15 -31.29
N ASN A 167 10.33 -7.18 -30.93
CA ASN A 167 11.39 -6.35 -31.54
C ASN A 167 11.16 -4.83 -31.39
N LEU A 168 10.44 -4.41 -30.34
CA LEU A 168 10.27 -3.01 -29.94
C LEU A 168 11.41 -2.68 -28.96
N ILE A 169 12.56 -2.28 -29.50
CA ILE A 169 13.82 -2.22 -28.75
C ILE A 169 14.12 -0.82 -28.25
N ASN A 170 13.72 0.21 -28.99
CA ASN A 170 14.05 1.60 -28.67
C ASN A 170 12.90 2.24 -27.89
N GLY A 171 13.15 2.72 -26.70
CA GLY A 171 12.10 3.31 -25.87
C GLY A 171 12.44 4.65 -25.26
N LEU A 172 11.39 5.41 -24.93
CA LEU A 172 11.48 6.57 -24.07
C LEU A 172 10.79 6.24 -22.72
N VAL A 173 11.55 6.30 -21.61
CA VAL A 173 11.01 6.09 -20.27
C VAL A 173 10.86 7.43 -19.57
N LEU A 174 9.64 7.76 -19.12
CA LEU A 174 9.35 8.99 -18.41
C LEU A 174 9.54 8.77 -16.90
N ALA A 175 10.35 9.63 -16.25
CA ALA A 175 10.68 9.49 -14.83
C ALA A 175 10.60 10.83 -14.09
N ASN A 176 9.69 10.93 -13.12
CA ASN A 176 9.52 12.09 -12.22
C ASN A 176 9.48 11.70 -10.74
N GLY A 177 9.93 10.49 -10.41
CA GLY A 177 10.05 9.98 -9.06
C GLY A 177 10.75 8.63 -8.99
N GLU A 178 10.68 7.97 -7.85
CA GLU A 178 11.43 6.72 -7.59
C GLU A 178 10.93 5.54 -8.44
N PHE A 179 9.60 5.45 -8.70
CA PHE A 179 9.06 4.37 -9.50
C PHE A 179 9.36 4.56 -10.99
N GLY A 180 9.34 5.79 -11.49
CA GLY A 180 9.84 6.10 -12.84
C GLY A 180 11.32 5.77 -12.99
N ASN A 181 12.16 6.16 -12.04
CA ASN A 181 13.60 5.80 -12.01
C ASN A 181 13.81 4.28 -11.92
N ARG A 182 12.92 3.57 -11.24
CA ARG A 182 12.95 2.11 -11.17
C ARG A 182 12.62 1.47 -12.52
N LEU A 183 11.61 1.95 -13.23
CA LEU A 183 11.32 1.52 -14.60
C LEU A 183 12.53 1.68 -15.53
N VAL A 184 13.25 2.81 -15.43
CA VAL A 184 14.51 3.02 -16.18
C VAL A 184 15.53 1.93 -15.88
N ARG A 185 15.74 1.60 -14.60
CA ARG A 185 16.68 0.53 -14.20
C ARG A 185 16.26 -0.85 -14.69
N GLU A 186 14.98 -1.17 -14.56
CA GLU A 186 14.40 -2.47 -14.98
C GLU A 186 14.48 -2.61 -16.50
N THR A 187 14.08 -1.60 -17.26
CA THR A 187 14.09 -1.62 -18.73
C THR A 187 15.50 -1.82 -19.29
N LYS A 188 16.50 -1.14 -18.72
CA LYS A 188 17.92 -1.35 -19.07
C LYS A 188 18.38 -2.79 -18.79
N ARG A 189 17.97 -3.39 -17.68
CA ARG A 189 18.31 -4.79 -17.32
C ARG A 189 17.73 -5.81 -18.29
N HIS A 190 16.55 -5.51 -18.86
CA HIS A 190 15.96 -6.32 -19.94
C HIS A 190 16.71 -6.18 -21.27
N GLY A 191 17.71 -5.29 -21.34
CA GLY A 191 18.52 -5.06 -22.55
C GLY A 191 17.76 -4.31 -23.63
N LEU A 192 16.79 -3.48 -23.26
CA LEU A 192 16.13 -2.52 -24.14
C LEU A 192 16.98 -1.26 -24.24
N ASN A 193 17.04 -0.66 -25.43
CA ASN A 193 17.75 0.57 -25.70
C ASN A 193 16.83 1.75 -25.37
N ILE A 194 17.10 2.46 -24.26
CA ILE A 194 16.18 3.51 -23.82
C ILE A 194 16.89 4.86 -23.65
N GLU A 195 16.18 5.90 -24.02
CA GLU A 195 16.36 7.25 -23.53
C GLU A 195 15.46 7.49 -22.33
N THR A 196 15.90 8.34 -21.41
CA THR A 196 15.11 8.75 -20.25
C THR A 196 14.72 10.21 -20.38
N TYR A 197 13.43 10.50 -20.33
CA TYR A 197 12.94 11.86 -20.10
C TYR A 197 12.70 12.01 -18.59
N SER A 198 13.67 12.58 -17.91
CA SER A 198 13.62 12.81 -16.46
C SER A 198 13.38 14.28 -16.16
N VAL A 199 12.50 14.52 -15.20
CA VAL A 199 12.29 15.85 -14.59
C VAL A 199 12.59 15.77 -13.08
N GLY A 200 12.67 16.91 -12.40
CA GLY A 200 12.90 16.96 -10.97
C GLY A 200 11.87 16.18 -10.14
N PHE A 201 12.24 15.81 -8.91
CA PHE A 201 11.33 15.12 -8.00
C PHE A 201 10.08 15.96 -7.74
N GLY A 202 8.92 15.46 -8.17
CA GLY A 202 7.64 16.16 -8.04
C GLY A 202 7.37 17.20 -9.14
N GLU A 203 8.13 17.21 -10.20
CA GLU A 203 7.83 18.03 -11.38
C GLU A 203 6.96 17.25 -12.37
N SER A 204 6.03 17.97 -13.00
CA SER A 204 5.24 17.43 -14.11
C SER A 204 6.07 17.41 -15.39
N PHE A 205 5.80 16.45 -16.27
CA PHE A 205 6.39 16.44 -17.60
C PHE A 205 5.90 17.65 -18.42
N ASP A 206 6.80 18.32 -19.13
CA ASP A 206 6.45 19.26 -20.16
C ASP A 206 6.03 18.48 -21.41
N LEU A 207 4.75 18.60 -21.77
CA LEU A 207 4.15 17.81 -22.84
C LEU A 207 4.58 18.29 -24.24
N ASP A 208 4.96 19.54 -24.39
CA ASP A 208 5.51 20.06 -25.64
C ASP A 208 6.91 19.49 -25.86
N VAL A 209 7.74 19.44 -24.81
CA VAL A 209 9.05 18.78 -24.85
C VAL A 209 8.90 17.29 -25.15
N LEU A 210 7.90 16.61 -24.56
CA LEU A 210 7.62 15.20 -24.86
C LEU A 210 7.27 15.03 -26.33
N SER A 211 6.35 15.87 -26.86
CA SER A 211 5.93 15.80 -28.25
C SER A 211 7.10 16.00 -29.22
N ASP A 212 7.95 17.00 -28.95
CA ASP A 212 9.12 17.27 -29.79
C ASP A 212 10.15 16.13 -29.76
N LYS A 213 10.38 15.53 -28.58
CA LYS A 213 11.23 14.35 -28.44
C LYS A 213 10.70 13.16 -29.27
N LEU A 214 9.39 12.88 -29.20
CA LEU A 214 8.82 11.74 -29.94
C LEU A 214 8.83 11.96 -31.44
N LYS A 215 8.69 13.22 -31.94
CA LYS A 215 8.78 13.53 -33.36
C LYS A 215 10.20 13.45 -33.91
N SER A 216 11.20 13.82 -33.11
CA SER A 216 12.61 13.88 -33.53
C SER A 216 13.38 12.59 -33.25
N GLY A 217 12.91 11.77 -32.34
CA GLY A 217 13.55 10.53 -31.92
C GLY A 217 13.11 9.32 -32.73
N ASN A 218 13.84 8.22 -32.56
CA ASN A 218 13.50 6.94 -33.16
C ASN A 218 13.12 5.96 -32.05
N TYR A 219 11.86 6.03 -31.62
CA TYR A 219 11.31 5.21 -30.55
C TYR A 219 10.29 4.22 -31.08
N ASP A 220 10.20 3.05 -30.43
CA ASP A 220 9.18 2.04 -30.65
C ASP A 220 8.09 2.12 -29.58
N PHE A 221 8.46 2.57 -28.37
CA PHE A 221 7.55 2.63 -27.22
C PHE A 221 7.86 3.77 -26.26
N VAL A 222 6.84 4.14 -25.47
CA VAL A 222 6.95 4.99 -24.30
C VAL A 222 6.52 4.20 -23.06
N TYR A 223 7.25 4.33 -21.95
CA TYR A 223 6.89 3.75 -20.66
C TYR A 223 6.80 4.81 -19.58
N VAL A 224 5.68 4.85 -18.84
CA VAL A 224 5.41 5.88 -17.82
C VAL A 224 4.70 5.28 -16.61
N VAL A 225 4.92 5.86 -15.44
CA VAL A 225 4.11 5.61 -14.22
C VAL A 225 2.88 6.51 -14.25
N HIS A 226 1.66 5.97 -14.12
CA HIS A 226 0.45 6.78 -14.09
C HIS A 226 0.35 7.61 -12.80
N ASN A 227 0.44 6.96 -11.65
CA ASN A 227 0.46 7.63 -10.34
C ASN A 227 1.81 7.39 -9.65
N GLU A 228 2.69 8.39 -9.67
CA GLU A 228 4.01 8.32 -9.04
C GLU A 228 3.87 8.51 -7.52
N THR A 229 3.72 7.40 -6.81
CA THR A 229 3.44 7.38 -5.37
C THR A 229 4.58 7.89 -4.51
N SER A 230 5.84 7.83 -4.99
CA SER A 230 6.99 8.33 -4.23
C SER A 230 6.92 9.83 -4.01
N VAL A 231 6.19 10.51 -4.88
CA VAL A 231 6.00 11.96 -4.86
C VAL A 231 4.56 12.32 -4.48
N GLY A 232 3.58 11.59 -5.00
CA GLY A 232 2.16 11.90 -4.91
C GLY A 232 1.68 12.74 -6.11
N ILE A 233 2.20 12.44 -7.31
CA ILE A 233 1.79 13.09 -8.55
C ILE A 233 1.05 12.13 -9.46
N LEU A 234 -0.06 12.59 -10.03
CA LEU A 234 -0.79 11.89 -11.08
C LEU A 234 -0.35 12.48 -12.43
N ASN A 235 0.28 11.67 -13.27
CA ASN A 235 0.69 12.08 -14.59
C ASN A 235 -0.53 12.19 -15.51
N ASP A 236 -0.53 13.21 -16.38
CA ASP A 236 -1.59 13.46 -17.36
C ASP A 236 -1.55 12.39 -18.46
N LEU A 237 -2.13 11.22 -18.13
CA LEU A 237 -2.07 10.05 -18.99
C LEU A 237 -2.91 10.23 -20.25
N ASP A 238 -3.96 11.07 -20.25
CA ASP A 238 -4.77 11.35 -21.43
C ASP A 238 -3.94 12.06 -22.50
N GLU A 239 -3.24 13.13 -22.12
CA GLU A 239 -2.39 13.87 -23.05
C GLU A 239 -1.14 13.08 -23.45
N ILE A 240 -0.52 12.33 -22.51
CA ILE A 240 0.59 11.45 -22.84
C ILE A 240 0.14 10.38 -23.85
N THR A 241 -1.02 9.76 -23.63
CA THR A 241 -1.59 8.76 -24.55
C THR A 241 -1.82 9.36 -25.93
N ARG A 242 -2.44 10.54 -26.01
CA ARG A 242 -2.66 11.24 -27.26
C ARG A 242 -1.35 11.49 -28.03
N ILE A 243 -0.35 12.06 -27.37
CA ILE A 243 0.96 12.37 -27.98
C ILE A 243 1.65 11.09 -28.47
N VAL A 244 1.63 9.99 -27.67
CA VAL A 244 2.25 8.72 -28.03
C VAL A 244 1.54 8.08 -29.23
N LYS A 245 0.20 8.10 -29.26
CA LYS A 245 -0.59 7.54 -30.37
C LYS A 245 -0.46 8.36 -31.65
N ASP A 246 -0.39 9.69 -31.56
CA ASP A 246 -0.15 10.58 -32.71
C ASP A 246 1.21 10.26 -33.40
N ASN A 247 2.16 9.67 -32.68
CA ASN A 247 3.45 9.22 -33.21
C ASN A 247 3.49 7.72 -33.56
N ASN A 248 2.36 7.00 -33.50
CA ASN A 248 2.23 5.56 -33.77
C ASN A 248 3.13 4.69 -32.88
N LEU A 249 3.38 5.09 -31.65
CA LEU A 249 4.22 4.37 -30.70
C LEU A 249 3.37 3.48 -29.76
N VAL A 250 4.00 2.45 -29.22
CA VAL A 250 3.40 1.60 -28.17
C VAL A 250 3.49 2.32 -26.81
N LEU A 251 2.39 2.36 -26.07
CA LEU A 251 2.32 2.92 -24.73
C LEU A 251 2.24 1.81 -23.67
N ALA A 252 3.24 1.74 -22.79
CA ALA A 252 3.23 0.90 -21.60
C ALA A 252 3.09 1.78 -20.35
N VAL A 253 2.27 1.34 -19.40
CA VAL A 253 1.95 2.11 -18.20
C VAL A 253 2.10 1.26 -16.95
N ASP A 254 2.91 1.72 -15.99
CA ASP A 254 2.84 1.24 -14.62
C ASP A 254 1.68 1.97 -13.90
N ALA A 255 0.56 1.28 -13.75
CA ALA A 255 -0.63 1.78 -13.08
C ALA A 255 -0.86 1.10 -11.71
N VAL A 256 0.18 0.52 -11.12
CA VAL A 256 0.12 -0.30 -9.89
C VAL A 256 -0.56 0.43 -8.73
N SER A 257 -0.38 1.72 -8.60
CA SER A 257 -1.00 2.52 -7.53
C SER A 257 -2.19 3.37 -7.99
N ALA A 258 -2.50 3.36 -9.28
CA ALA A 258 -3.65 4.06 -9.84
C ALA A 258 -4.88 3.13 -9.98
N VAL A 259 -4.69 1.94 -10.54
CA VAL A 259 -5.77 0.97 -10.76
C VAL A 259 -6.49 0.63 -9.46
N GLY A 260 -7.81 0.81 -9.48
CA GLY A 260 -8.67 0.55 -8.31
C GLY A 260 -8.72 1.69 -7.28
N ALA A 261 -7.86 2.70 -7.38
CA ALA A 261 -7.90 3.91 -6.55
C ALA A 261 -8.37 5.15 -7.33
N ILE A 262 -8.03 5.19 -8.61
CA ILE A 262 -8.40 6.27 -9.55
C ILE A 262 -9.26 5.63 -10.63
N LYS A 263 -10.42 6.23 -10.91
CA LYS A 263 -11.28 5.80 -12.02
C LYS A 263 -10.66 6.26 -13.32
N TYR A 264 -10.20 5.33 -14.15
CA TYR A 264 -9.58 5.61 -15.44
C TYR A 264 -9.81 4.45 -16.42
N SER A 265 -10.05 4.77 -17.71
CA SER A 265 -10.16 3.79 -18.80
C SER A 265 -8.81 3.67 -19.50
N TYR A 266 -8.24 2.46 -19.49
CA TYR A 266 -6.97 2.17 -20.16
C TYR A 266 -7.14 1.64 -21.58
N LYS A 267 -8.30 1.83 -22.20
CA LYS A 267 -8.64 1.27 -23.54
C LYS A 267 -7.67 1.68 -24.67
N ASP A 268 -7.02 2.83 -24.53
CA ASP A 268 -6.08 3.37 -25.52
C ASP A 268 -4.60 3.12 -25.13
N VAL A 269 -4.34 2.43 -24.02
CA VAL A 269 -3.01 2.03 -23.54
C VAL A 269 -2.71 0.61 -24.00
N ASP A 270 -1.53 0.35 -24.58
CA ASP A 270 -1.20 -0.98 -25.11
C ASP A 270 -0.93 -2.00 -24.01
N TYR A 271 -0.21 -1.62 -22.96
CA TYR A 271 0.09 -2.47 -21.81
C TYR A 271 -0.08 -1.72 -20.49
N VAL A 272 -0.75 -2.34 -19.53
CA VAL A 272 -1.01 -1.77 -18.19
C VAL A 272 -0.55 -2.75 -17.13
N ALA A 273 0.40 -2.35 -16.29
CA ALA A 273 0.82 -3.12 -15.11
C ALA A 273 0.01 -2.73 -13.88
N CYS A 274 -0.51 -3.72 -13.17
CA CYS A 274 -1.11 -3.54 -11.84
C CYS A 274 -0.89 -4.78 -10.95
N SER A 275 -1.48 -4.83 -9.76
CA SER A 275 -1.32 -5.96 -8.84
C SER A 275 -2.45 -6.09 -7.84
N SER A 276 -2.60 -7.30 -7.26
CA SER A 276 -3.61 -7.59 -6.25
C SER A 276 -3.43 -6.83 -4.93
N GLY A 277 -2.17 -6.56 -4.52
CA GLY A 277 -1.83 -6.07 -3.17
C GLY A 277 -1.87 -4.56 -2.97
N LYS A 278 -2.44 -3.81 -3.91
CA LYS A 278 -2.63 -2.36 -3.84
C LYS A 278 -4.13 -2.03 -3.73
N ALA A 279 -4.63 -1.13 -4.56
CA ALA A 279 -6.02 -0.67 -4.47
C ALA A 279 -7.08 -1.74 -4.81
N PHE A 280 -6.72 -2.87 -5.36
CA PHE A 280 -7.64 -4.02 -5.40
C PHE A 280 -7.95 -4.58 -4.00
N CYS A 281 -7.19 -4.19 -2.98
CA CYS A 281 -7.38 -4.59 -1.58
C CYS A 281 -7.44 -6.12 -1.40
N SER A 282 -6.59 -6.83 -2.13
CA SER A 282 -6.38 -8.27 -1.94
C SER A 282 -4.96 -8.55 -1.44
N VAL A 283 -4.67 -9.80 -1.21
CA VAL A 283 -3.34 -10.26 -0.78
C VAL A 283 -2.33 -10.00 -1.90
N ALA A 284 -1.15 -9.48 -1.54
CA ALA A 284 -0.06 -9.35 -2.48
C ALA A 284 0.41 -10.74 -2.95
N GLY A 285 0.84 -10.82 -4.21
CA GLY A 285 1.35 -12.08 -4.79
C GLY A 285 0.81 -12.38 -6.18
N LEU A 286 -0.10 -11.55 -6.70
CA LEU A 286 -0.57 -11.63 -8.08
C LEU A 286 -0.18 -10.34 -8.82
N ALA A 287 0.65 -10.49 -9.85
CA ALA A 287 0.98 -9.47 -10.83
C ALA A 287 -0.04 -9.54 -11.97
N ILE A 288 -0.49 -8.41 -12.48
CA ILE A 288 -1.56 -8.35 -13.47
C ILE A 288 -1.12 -7.44 -14.60
N VAL A 289 -1.29 -7.91 -15.82
CA VAL A 289 -1.04 -7.13 -17.04
C VAL A 289 -2.32 -7.06 -17.85
N GLY A 290 -2.85 -5.85 -18.04
CA GLY A 290 -3.89 -5.56 -19.04
C GLY A 290 -3.24 -5.29 -20.41
N SER A 291 -3.87 -5.72 -21.50
CA SER A 291 -3.36 -5.48 -22.85
C SER A 291 -4.49 -5.19 -23.83
N ASN A 292 -4.26 -4.20 -24.71
CA ASN A 292 -5.13 -3.88 -25.84
C ASN A 292 -4.53 -4.28 -27.19
N CYS A 293 -3.28 -4.71 -27.21
CA CYS A 293 -2.63 -5.25 -28.38
C CYS A 293 -2.59 -6.78 -28.35
N GLU A 294 -2.33 -7.39 -29.51
CA GLU A 294 -2.13 -8.82 -29.62
C GLU A 294 -0.87 -9.26 -28.88
N LEU A 295 -1.00 -10.31 -28.08
CA LEU A 295 0.12 -10.96 -27.41
C LEU A 295 0.72 -11.99 -28.37
N VAL A 296 2.01 -11.90 -28.60
CA VAL A 296 2.73 -12.80 -29.51
C VAL A 296 3.60 -13.80 -28.75
N PRO A 297 3.81 -15.02 -29.25
CA PRO A 297 4.71 -16.00 -28.65
C PRO A 297 6.13 -15.46 -28.59
N LEU A 298 6.84 -15.73 -27.48
CA LEU A 298 8.20 -15.26 -27.23
C LEU A 298 9.18 -16.43 -27.16
N GLU A 299 9.93 -16.70 -28.25
CA GLU A 299 10.79 -17.89 -28.36
C GLU A 299 11.99 -17.88 -27.41
N ASN A 300 12.53 -16.71 -27.07
CA ASN A 300 13.76 -16.57 -26.26
C ASN A 300 13.49 -15.88 -24.92
N THR A 301 12.29 -16.04 -24.37
CA THR A 301 11.88 -15.43 -23.09
C THR A 301 11.54 -16.52 -22.08
N PRO A 302 11.95 -16.36 -20.81
CA PRO A 302 11.50 -17.27 -19.76
C PRO A 302 9.97 -17.37 -19.71
N LEU A 303 9.44 -18.59 -19.63
CA LEU A 303 7.99 -18.85 -19.66
C LEU A 303 7.17 -18.05 -18.65
N TYR A 304 7.76 -17.69 -17.49
CA TYR A 304 7.12 -16.84 -16.49
C TYR A 304 6.90 -15.39 -16.93
N LEU A 305 7.60 -14.94 -17.98
CA LEU A 305 7.50 -13.59 -18.54
C LEU A 305 6.74 -13.59 -19.87
N ASP A 306 6.36 -14.75 -20.40
CA ASP A 306 5.63 -14.87 -21.66
C ASP A 306 4.12 -14.68 -21.42
N LEU A 307 3.65 -13.46 -21.69
CA LEU A 307 2.23 -13.11 -21.55
C LEU A 307 1.35 -13.89 -22.51
N HIS A 308 1.81 -14.20 -23.73
CA HIS A 308 1.07 -15.02 -24.70
C HIS A 308 0.85 -16.43 -24.16
N TYR A 309 1.93 -17.06 -23.65
CA TYR A 309 1.86 -18.40 -23.09
C TYR A 309 0.90 -18.46 -21.90
N ALA A 310 1.01 -17.51 -20.98
CA ALA A 310 0.13 -17.44 -19.82
C ALA A 310 -1.34 -17.18 -20.23
N ASN A 311 -1.61 -16.23 -21.11
CA ASN A 311 -2.95 -15.88 -21.58
C ASN A 311 -3.63 -17.06 -22.31
N LYS A 312 -2.92 -17.75 -23.21
CA LYS A 312 -3.41 -18.94 -23.92
C LYS A 312 -3.87 -20.06 -22.96
N LEU A 313 -3.28 -20.13 -21.78
CA LEU A 313 -3.63 -21.08 -20.72
C LEU A 313 -4.54 -20.47 -19.65
N THR A 314 -5.28 -19.41 -19.98
CA THR A 314 -6.21 -18.72 -19.07
C THR A 314 -5.51 -18.28 -17.78
N SER A 315 -4.27 -17.76 -17.87
CA SER A 315 -3.42 -17.38 -16.74
C SER A 315 -3.11 -18.53 -15.76
N ILE A 316 -3.21 -19.79 -16.21
CA ILE A 316 -2.93 -20.99 -15.40
C ILE A 316 -1.80 -21.83 -16.03
N PRO A 317 -0.64 -21.24 -16.36
CA PRO A 317 0.44 -21.99 -16.99
C PRO A 317 1.13 -22.97 -16.04
N PHE A 318 1.11 -22.68 -14.73
CA PHE A 318 1.81 -23.42 -13.68
C PHE A 318 0.92 -23.66 -12.47
N THR A 319 1.43 -24.39 -11.45
CA THR A 319 0.74 -24.59 -10.17
C THR A 319 0.50 -23.27 -9.47
N GLN A 320 -0.75 -23.04 -9.06
CA GLN A 320 -1.20 -21.81 -8.43
C GLN A 320 -1.97 -22.06 -7.13
N PRO A 321 -1.80 -21.20 -6.09
CA PRO A 321 -2.56 -21.31 -4.87
C PRO A 321 -3.98 -20.74 -5.07
N SER A 322 -5.00 -21.59 -4.91
CA SER A 322 -6.40 -21.20 -5.09
C SER A 322 -6.84 -20.06 -4.18
N ILE A 323 -6.29 -19.97 -2.97
CA ILE A 323 -6.65 -18.93 -2.00
C ILE A 323 -6.33 -17.50 -2.48
N LEU A 324 -5.25 -17.30 -3.24
CA LEU A 324 -4.92 -15.96 -3.77
C LEU A 324 -5.92 -15.53 -4.85
N MET A 325 -6.34 -16.47 -5.69
CA MET A 325 -7.35 -16.20 -6.72
C MET A 325 -8.72 -15.95 -6.09
N GLU A 326 -9.12 -16.75 -5.10
CA GLU A 326 -10.35 -16.55 -4.31
C GLU A 326 -10.37 -15.17 -3.62
N ALA A 327 -9.26 -14.80 -2.98
CA ALA A 327 -9.11 -13.53 -2.31
C ALA A 327 -9.22 -12.35 -3.30
N LEU A 328 -8.55 -12.45 -4.45
CA LEU A 328 -8.61 -11.41 -5.48
C LEU A 328 -10.01 -11.30 -6.07
N ASN A 329 -10.62 -12.43 -6.47
CA ASN A 329 -11.96 -12.44 -7.04
C ASN A 329 -12.98 -11.78 -6.11
N THR A 330 -12.91 -12.11 -4.80
CA THR A 330 -13.79 -11.53 -3.79
C THR A 330 -13.55 -10.03 -3.62
N ALA A 331 -12.28 -9.59 -3.60
CA ALA A 331 -11.94 -8.18 -3.48
C ALA A 331 -12.46 -7.34 -4.67
N LEU A 332 -12.47 -7.93 -5.87
CA LEU A 332 -12.95 -7.26 -7.08
C LEU A 332 -14.48 -7.02 -7.08
N ASP A 333 -15.24 -7.69 -6.23
CA ASP A 333 -16.68 -7.41 -6.08
C ASP A 333 -16.98 -6.00 -5.58
N ALA A 334 -16.01 -5.35 -4.93
CA ALA A 334 -16.12 -3.95 -4.50
C ALA A 334 -16.13 -2.93 -5.67
N PHE A 335 -15.87 -3.37 -6.90
CA PHE A 335 -15.83 -2.52 -8.10
C PHE A 335 -17.11 -2.61 -8.96
N LYS A 336 -18.15 -3.25 -8.46
CA LYS A 336 -19.46 -3.30 -9.14
C LYS A 336 -20.13 -1.93 -9.26
N THR A 337 -19.71 -0.97 -8.44
CA THR A 337 -20.17 0.44 -8.45
C THR A 337 -18.98 1.38 -8.32
N ASP A 338 -19.19 2.66 -8.66
CA ASP A 338 -18.17 3.70 -8.52
C ASP A 338 -17.98 4.21 -7.08
N GLU A 339 -18.79 3.77 -6.13
CA GLU A 339 -18.80 4.21 -4.73
C GLU A 339 -17.42 4.14 -4.08
N ARG A 340 -16.58 3.21 -4.52
CA ARG A 340 -15.21 3.07 -4.04
C ARG A 340 -14.36 4.29 -4.37
N TYR A 341 -14.42 4.79 -5.59
CA TYR A 341 -13.64 5.95 -6.04
C TYR A 341 -14.10 7.22 -5.33
N GLU A 342 -15.40 7.36 -5.14
CA GLU A 342 -16.00 8.47 -4.37
C GLU A 342 -15.51 8.46 -2.92
N LYS A 343 -15.49 7.31 -2.26
CA LYS A 343 -14.97 7.15 -0.89
C LYS A 343 -13.48 7.50 -0.79
N VAL A 344 -12.66 7.11 -1.75
CA VAL A 344 -11.24 7.48 -1.81
C VAL A 344 -11.10 9.00 -1.89
N GLN A 345 -11.80 9.64 -2.82
CA GLN A 345 -11.75 11.08 -3.04
C GLN A 345 -12.25 11.88 -1.84
N GLU A 346 -13.36 11.43 -1.20
CA GLU A 346 -13.92 12.08 0.00
C GLU A 346 -12.91 12.10 1.15
N LYS A 347 -12.27 10.96 1.44
CA LYS A 347 -11.30 10.83 2.53
C LYS A 347 -10.01 11.60 2.25
N TYR A 348 -9.53 11.56 1.00
CA TYR A 348 -8.40 12.36 0.56
C TYR A 348 -8.65 13.85 0.79
N THR A 349 -9.79 14.36 0.33
CA THR A 349 -10.18 15.76 0.48
C THR A 349 -10.31 16.13 1.96
N TYR A 350 -10.96 15.29 2.76
CA TYR A 350 -11.14 15.52 4.20
C TYR A 350 -9.80 15.63 4.94
N MET A 351 -8.87 14.71 4.70
CA MET A 351 -7.52 14.77 5.28
C MET A 351 -6.74 15.99 4.81
N LYS A 352 -6.82 16.31 3.51
CA LYS A 352 -6.15 17.47 2.91
C LYS A 352 -6.58 18.78 3.56
N GLU A 353 -7.87 18.94 3.81
CA GLU A 353 -8.43 20.11 4.51
C GLU A 353 -7.97 20.16 5.96
N GLY A 354 -7.97 19.05 6.68
CA GLY A 354 -7.47 18.97 8.06
C GLY A 354 -5.98 19.34 8.17
N LEU A 355 -5.15 18.84 7.25
CA LEU A 355 -3.71 19.21 7.22
C LEU A 355 -3.49 20.69 6.93
N LYS A 356 -4.30 21.30 6.05
CA LYS A 356 -4.26 22.75 5.81
C LYS A 356 -4.62 23.56 7.05
N GLN A 357 -5.63 23.12 7.84
CA GLN A 357 -6.00 23.77 9.10
C GLN A 357 -4.88 23.69 10.16
N LEU A 358 -4.01 22.69 10.07
CA LEU A 358 -2.82 22.55 10.90
C LEU A 358 -1.63 23.36 10.33
N ASN A 359 -1.81 24.16 9.28
CA ASN A 359 -0.75 24.88 8.58
C ASN A 359 0.41 24.00 8.09
N LEU A 360 0.15 22.70 7.89
CA LEU A 360 1.15 21.79 7.34
C LEU A 360 1.27 22.00 5.83
N PRO A 361 2.48 22.25 5.32
CA PRO A 361 2.68 22.46 3.89
C PRO A 361 2.49 21.15 3.12
N ILE A 362 1.38 21.06 2.40
CA ILE A 362 1.16 19.99 1.43
C ILE A 362 1.97 20.34 0.19
N MET A 363 2.78 19.39 -0.27
CA MET A 363 3.61 19.54 -1.46
C MET A 363 2.74 19.95 -2.65
N LYS A 364 3.07 21.07 -3.29
CA LYS A 364 2.37 21.59 -4.46
C LYS A 364 3.21 21.25 -5.68
N PHE A 365 2.62 20.54 -6.62
CA PHE A 365 3.21 20.32 -7.92
C PHE A 365 2.73 21.44 -8.85
N LYS A 366 3.64 22.02 -9.67
CA LYS A 366 3.34 23.15 -10.56
C LYS A 366 2.03 22.92 -11.33
N GLU A 367 1.00 23.65 -10.94
CA GLU A 367 -0.29 23.90 -11.60
C GLU A 367 -1.12 22.70 -12.09
N LYS A 368 -0.66 21.45 -11.99
CA LYS A 368 -1.38 20.24 -12.43
C LYS A 368 -1.61 19.21 -11.31
N GLU A 369 -2.53 18.32 -11.57
CA GLU A 369 -3.21 17.51 -10.60
C GLU A 369 -2.30 16.73 -9.65
N VAL A 370 -2.43 17.06 -8.39
CA VAL A 370 -1.95 16.25 -7.26
C VAL A 370 -2.65 14.89 -7.32
N SER A 371 -1.94 13.82 -7.09
CA SER A 371 -2.58 12.50 -6.93
C SER A 371 -3.74 12.58 -5.93
N SER A 372 -4.90 12.12 -6.34
CA SER A 372 -6.08 12.05 -5.46
C SER A 372 -6.01 10.92 -4.43
N VAL A 373 -4.90 10.21 -4.34
CA VAL A 373 -4.73 9.05 -3.46
C VAL A 373 -3.51 9.13 -2.55
N ILE A 374 -2.59 10.08 -2.78
CA ILE A 374 -1.40 10.30 -1.96
C ILE A 374 -1.31 11.77 -1.58
N ILE A 375 -1.23 12.07 -0.29
CA ILE A 375 -0.87 13.39 0.22
C ILE A 375 0.57 13.35 0.69
N THR A 376 1.42 14.18 0.10
CA THR A 376 2.81 14.38 0.52
C THR A 376 2.91 15.69 1.30
N VAL A 377 3.45 15.61 2.51
CA VAL A 377 3.60 16.75 3.44
C VAL A 377 5.09 17.00 3.63
N GLU A 378 5.53 18.23 3.35
CA GLU A 378 6.86 18.72 3.67
C GLU A 378 6.87 19.20 5.11
N LEU A 379 7.78 18.66 5.93
CA LEU A 379 7.89 19.11 7.32
C LEU A 379 8.93 20.24 7.42
N PRO A 380 8.70 21.24 8.29
CA PRO A 380 9.72 22.25 8.61
C PRO A 380 11.02 21.57 9.09
N GLU A 381 12.17 22.19 8.85
CA GLU A 381 13.48 21.68 9.26
C GLU A 381 13.56 21.37 10.77
N SER A 382 12.81 22.12 11.58
CA SER A 382 12.72 21.91 13.03
C SER A 382 12.01 20.61 13.45
N ILE A 383 11.29 19.95 12.53
CA ILE A 383 10.46 18.77 12.80
C ILE A 383 10.92 17.60 11.92
N SER A 384 11.46 16.55 12.56
CA SER A 384 11.95 15.38 11.83
C SER A 384 10.79 14.48 11.36
N SER A 385 10.76 14.14 10.06
CA SER A 385 9.81 13.17 9.48
C SER A 385 9.91 11.79 10.15
N LEU A 386 11.11 11.39 10.56
CA LEU A 386 11.36 10.15 11.29
C LEU A 386 10.70 10.18 12.68
N ASN A 387 10.81 11.31 13.40
CA ASN A 387 10.18 11.46 14.70
C ASN A 387 8.64 11.50 14.60
N VAL A 388 8.10 12.26 13.65
CA VAL A 388 6.65 12.31 13.40
C VAL A 388 6.12 10.93 13.05
N GLY A 389 6.72 10.25 12.09
CA GLY A 389 6.28 8.92 11.68
C GLY A 389 6.39 7.87 12.80
N SER A 390 7.45 7.94 13.61
CA SER A 390 7.62 7.03 14.74
C SER A 390 6.59 7.30 15.85
N SER A 391 6.29 8.56 16.15
CA SER A 391 5.27 8.93 17.13
C SER A 391 3.86 8.56 16.67
N LEU A 392 3.54 8.71 15.37
CA LEU A 392 2.29 8.21 14.81
C LEU A 392 2.20 6.68 14.94
N ALA A 393 3.29 5.96 14.65
CA ALA A 393 3.34 4.51 14.79
C ALA A 393 3.10 4.05 16.23
N ILE A 394 3.62 4.76 17.25
CA ILE A 394 3.32 4.51 18.68
C ILE A 394 1.81 4.64 18.95
N ASN A 395 1.12 5.53 18.25
CA ASN A 395 -0.33 5.69 18.32
C ASN A 395 -1.10 4.76 17.37
N ASN A 396 -0.43 3.71 16.86
CA ASN A 396 -0.99 2.72 15.93
C ASN A 396 -1.45 3.30 14.59
N ILE A 397 -0.88 4.45 14.19
CA ILE A 397 -1.11 5.13 12.91
C ILE A 397 0.09 4.88 12.01
N PHE A 398 -0.13 4.19 10.91
CA PHE A 398 0.92 3.80 9.97
C PHE A 398 0.87 4.68 8.74
N ILE A 399 1.94 5.43 8.50
CA ILE A 399 2.15 6.30 7.36
C ILE A 399 3.44 5.93 6.64
N HIS A 400 3.64 6.43 5.44
CA HIS A 400 4.88 6.23 4.70
C HIS A 400 5.89 7.34 5.02
N TYR A 401 7.04 6.97 5.65
CA TYR A 401 8.09 7.90 6.06
C TYR A 401 9.50 7.29 6.12
N LYS A 402 9.62 5.93 6.02
CA LYS A 402 10.89 5.22 6.25
C LYS A 402 11.78 5.10 5.01
N SER A 403 11.25 5.33 3.83
CA SER A 403 12.03 5.25 2.59
C SER A 403 13.09 6.35 2.56
N SER A 404 14.30 6.03 2.03
CA SER A 404 15.42 6.97 1.96
C SER A 404 15.05 8.28 1.27
N TYR A 405 14.35 8.20 0.14
CA TYR A 405 13.92 9.37 -0.63
C TYR A 405 12.94 10.29 0.11
N LEU A 406 12.18 9.77 1.11
CA LEU A 406 11.32 10.58 1.98
C LEU A 406 12.14 11.25 3.10
N GLN A 407 13.05 10.48 3.72
CA GLN A 407 13.88 10.99 4.81
C GLN A 407 14.84 12.09 4.35
N GLU A 408 15.48 11.91 3.19
CA GLU A 408 16.38 12.89 2.57
C GLU A 408 15.70 14.24 2.30
N ARG A 409 14.37 14.24 2.13
CA ARG A 409 13.56 15.44 1.86
C ARG A 409 12.72 15.90 3.03
N ASN A 410 12.83 15.23 4.17
CA ASN A 410 12.04 15.48 5.37
C ASN A 410 10.52 15.49 5.13
N ILE A 411 10.02 14.55 4.33
CA ILE A 411 8.61 14.42 3.97
C ILE A 411 7.96 13.19 4.58
N ILE A 412 6.64 13.28 4.79
CA ILE A 412 5.78 12.16 5.17
C ILE A 412 4.63 12.04 4.17
N GLN A 413 4.08 10.83 4.03
CA GLN A 413 2.98 10.59 3.09
C GLN A 413 1.82 9.86 3.73
N PHE A 414 0.60 10.28 3.37
CA PHE A 414 -0.65 9.61 3.68
C PHE A 414 -1.26 9.06 2.39
N SER A 415 -1.53 7.76 2.36
CA SER A 415 -2.15 7.10 1.22
C SER A 415 -3.61 6.75 1.52
N PHE A 416 -4.49 6.97 0.54
CA PHE A 416 -5.92 6.66 0.57
C PHE A 416 -6.29 5.47 -0.32
N ILE A 417 -5.30 4.71 -0.77
CA ILE A 417 -5.50 3.43 -1.46
C ILE A 417 -6.28 2.45 -0.58
N ASN A 418 -6.06 2.50 0.74
CA ASN A 418 -6.85 1.78 1.72
C ASN A 418 -8.20 2.46 1.98
N ILE A 419 -9.29 1.84 1.50
CA ILE A 419 -10.65 2.40 1.64
C ILE A 419 -11.28 2.20 3.04
N ASN A 420 -10.64 1.42 3.91
CA ASN A 420 -11.24 1.07 5.21
C ASN A 420 -11.06 2.15 6.28
N THR A 421 -10.17 3.13 6.05
CA THR A 421 -9.98 4.27 6.96
C THR A 421 -11.26 5.11 7.08
N THR A 422 -11.66 5.45 8.29
CA THR A 422 -12.86 6.25 8.60
C THR A 422 -12.52 7.72 8.85
N LYS A 423 -13.52 8.62 8.79
CA LYS A 423 -13.35 10.04 9.17
C LYS A 423 -12.89 10.20 10.61
N ASN A 424 -13.42 9.42 11.55
CA ASN A 424 -13.00 9.46 12.95
C ASN A 424 -11.51 9.10 13.14
N GLU A 425 -10.99 8.18 12.33
CA GLU A 425 -9.58 7.82 12.33
C GLU A 425 -8.71 8.92 11.72
N ILE A 426 -9.22 9.63 10.71
CA ILE A 426 -8.56 10.83 10.17
C ILE A 426 -8.52 11.92 11.22
N ASP A 427 -9.63 12.22 11.90
CA ASP A 427 -9.70 13.22 12.99
C ASP A 427 -8.73 12.88 14.11
N TYR A 428 -8.68 11.61 14.51
CA TYR A 428 -7.73 11.13 15.52
C TYR A 428 -6.28 11.36 15.07
N THR A 429 -5.96 11.07 13.81
CA THR A 429 -4.64 11.29 13.24
C THR A 429 -4.25 12.76 13.23
N LEU A 430 -5.17 13.63 12.80
CA LEU A 430 -4.98 15.09 12.81
C LEU A 430 -4.77 15.64 14.22
N ASN A 431 -5.52 15.15 15.20
CA ASN A 431 -5.34 15.53 16.61
C ASN A 431 -3.96 15.13 17.17
N ILE A 432 -3.46 13.94 16.82
CA ILE A 432 -2.11 13.52 17.20
C ILE A 432 -1.06 14.40 16.53
N LEU A 433 -1.21 14.69 15.23
CA LEU A 433 -0.31 15.59 14.51
C LEU A 433 -0.27 16.98 15.16
N LYS A 434 -1.43 17.56 15.49
CA LYS A 434 -1.53 18.86 16.16
C LYS A 434 -0.74 18.89 17.47
N GLN A 435 -0.84 17.84 18.30
CA GLN A 435 -0.10 17.74 19.56
C GLN A 435 1.42 17.67 19.37
N MET A 436 1.88 17.20 18.22
CA MET A 436 3.32 17.01 17.93
C MET A 436 3.97 18.25 17.33
N ILE A 437 3.20 19.03 16.56
CA ILE A 437 3.72 20.18 15.82
C ILE A 437 3.69 21.44 16.69
N GLY A 438 2.85 21.47 17.72
CA GLY A 438 2.58 22.64 18.56
C GLY A 438 1.55 23.57 17.91
N ASP A 439 0.97 24.48 18.70
CA ASP A 439 0.07 25.53 18.19
C ASP A 439 0.83 26.56 17.36
#